data_0b288507af518f0079a3eeedfb136019
#
_entry.id   0b288507af518f0079a3eeedfb136019
#
_cell.length_a   1.000
_cell.length_b   1.000
_cell.length_c   1.000
_cell.angle_alpha   90.00
_cell.angle_beta   90.00
_cell.angle_gamma   90.00
#
_symmetry.space_group_name_H-M   'P 1'
#
loop_
_entity.id
_entity.type
_entity.pdbx_description
1 polymer ?
#
loop_
_entity_poly.entity_id
_entity_poly.type
_entity_poly.pdbx_seq_one_letter_code
_entity_poly.pdbx_strand_id
1 'polypeptide(L)'
;MANAEIGVIGGSGFYSFLEDVSEVQVDTPYGPPSDSLFLGELAGRQVAFLPRHGRSHKVPPHKINYRANLWALRSMGVRQVLGPCAVGGLRAEYGPGTLLVPDQLVDRTKSRTQTFFDGEPLPDGTVPNVVHTTFADPYCPVGRSVALAAARGRGWEPVDGGTMVVVEGPRFSTRAESQWHAAMGWSVVGMTGHPEAVLARELGLCYTSMALVTDLDAGAETGEGVSHTEVLRVFGENVGRLREVLFDAVADLPATESRDCLCTHAHDGWDLGIELP
;
A
#
# COMPACT_ATOMS: atom_id res chain seq x y z
N MET A 1 1.98 23.56 -10.36
CA MET A 1 1.10 22.55 -9.76
C MET A 1 1.62 22.29 -8.36
N ALA A 2 0.76 22.10 -7.38
CA ALA A 2 1.22 21.73 -6.04
C ALA A 2 1.88 20.34 -6.13
N ASN A 3 3.11 20.25 -5.66
CA ASN A 3 3.87 19.00 -5.69
C ASN A 3 3.91 18.38 -4.29
N ALA A 4 3.72 17.07 -4.19
CA ALA A 4 3.90 16.32 -2.98
C ALA A 4 5.01 15.29 -3.20
N GLU A 5 5.96 15.19 -2.29
CA GLU A 5 7.04 14.20 -2.38
C GLU A 5 6.67 12.84 -1.76
N ILE A 6 5.69 12.85 -0.85
CA ILE A 6 5.21 11.67 -0.13
C ILE A 6 3.76 11.42 -0.47
N GLY A 7 3.42 10.17 -0.76
CA GLY A 7 2.07 9.69 -0.94
C GLY A 7 1.63 8.81 0.23
N VAL A 8 0.36 8.93 0.60
CA VAL A 8 -0.28 7.98 1.51
C VAL A 8 -1.48 7.38 0.82
N ILE A 9 -1.50 6.06 0.62
CA ILE A 9 -2.67 5.35 0.10
C ILE A 9 -3.35 4.68 1.29
N GLY A 10 -4.44 5.28 1.78
CA GLY A 10 -5.12 4.84 2.99
C GLY A 10 -6.54 4.35 2.76
N GLY A 11 -7.03 3.56 3.70
CA GLY A 11 -8.45 3.19 3.79
C GLY A 11 -9.28 4.26 4.50
N SER A 12 -10.54 3.91 4.78
CA SER A 12 -11.45 4.76 5.55
C SER A 12 -10.84 5.13 6.92
N GLY A 13 -10.95 6.38 7.29
CA GLY A 13 -10.46 6.86 8.60
C GLY A 13 -9.16 7.68 8.54
N PHE A 14 -8.50 7.77 7.39
CA PHE A 14 -7.30 8.60 7.25
C PHE A 14 -7.53 9.99 6.63
N TYR A 15 -8.77 10.34 6.26
CA TYR A 15 -9.08 11.58 5.53
C TYR A 15 -8.88 12.88 6.34
N SER A 16 -8.94 12.80 7.65
CA SER A 16 -9.01 13.99 8.52
C SER A 16 -7.65 14.39 9.11
N PHE A 17 -6.57 13.99 8.47
CA PHE A 17 -5.26 14.10 9.10
C PHE A 17 -4.28 15.07 8.39
N LEU A 18 -4.65 15.56 7.23
CA LEU A 18 -3.92 16.62 6.56
C LEU A 18 -4.50 17.99 6.96
N GLU A 19 -3.63 18.96 7.17
CA GLU A 19 -4.00 20.37 7.33
C GLU A 19 -4.03 21.05 5.96
N ASP A 20 -4.82 22.13 5.82
CA ASP A 20 -4.94 22.94 4.61
C ASP A 20 -5.14 22.15 3.32
N VAL A 21 -6.08 21.21 3.36
CA VAL A 21 -6.30 20.22 2.29
C VAL A 21 -6.87 20.87 1.04
N SER A 22 -6.22 20.68 -0.10
CA SER A 22 -6.74 20.94 -1.43
C SER A 22 -7.08 19.64 -2.15
N GLU A 23 -8.25 19.58 -2.78
CA GLU A 23 -8.68 18.44 -3.58
C GLU A 23 -8.22 18.62 -5.03
N VAL A 24 -7.54 17.62 -5.59
CA VAL A 24 -7.02 17.65 -6.95
C VAL A 24 -7.51 16.42 -7.71
N GLN A 25 -8.20 16.65 -8.82
CA GLN A 25 -8.50 15.61 -9.79
C GLN A 25 -7.34 15.42 -10.74
N VAL A 26 -6.92 14.17 -10.95
CA VAL A 26 -5.82 13.83 -11.84
C VAL A 26 -6.34 12.88 -12.91
N ASP A 27 -6.21 13.30 -14.16
CA ASP A 27 -6.45 12.41 -15.30
C ASP A 27 -5.23 11.52 -15.53
N THR A 28 -5.48 10.25 -15.81
CA THR A 28 -4.41 9.29 -16.08
C THR A 28 -4.68 8.52 -17.37
N PRO A 29 -3.64 8.01 -18.04
CA PRO A 29 -3.81 7.16 -19.23
C PRO A 29 -4.60 5.86 -18.94
N TYR A 30 -4.73 5.50 -17.67
CA TYR A 30 -5.38 4.27 -17.20
C TYR A 30 -6.80 4.50 -16.67
N GLY A 31 -7.37 5.68 -16.95
CA GLY A 31 -8.70 6.09 -16.43
C GLY A 31 -8.59 6.77 -15.05
N PRO A 32 -9.73 6.97 -14.38
CA PRO A 32 -9.77 7.70 -13.12
C PRO A 32 -9.17 6.88 -11.96
N PRO A 33 -8.47 7.55 -11.02
CA PRO A 33 -8.12 6.98 -9.72
C PRO A 33 -9.38 6.62 -8.90
N SER A 34 -9.17 5.96 -7.77
CA SER A 34 -10.26 5.59 -6.84
C SER A 34 -11.02 6.79 -6.29
N ASP A 35 -10.37 7.94 -6.19
CA ASP A 35 -10.92 9.23 -5.78
C ASP A 35 -9.97 10.35 -6.23
N SER A 36 -10.35 11.61 -5.99
CA SER A 36 -9.43 12.74 -6.07
C SER A 36 -8.27 12.55 -5.09
N LEU A 37 -7.14 13.17 -5.40
CA LEU A 37 -6.03 13.29 -4.46
C LEU A 37 -6.28 14.45 -3.50
N PHE A 38 -5.92 14.27 -2.25
CA PHE A 38 -5.97 15.32 -1.22
C PHE A 38 -4.53 15.73 -0.91
N LEU A 39 -4.19 16.95 -1.30
CA LEU A 39 -2.88 17.53 -1.03
C LEU A 39 -2.98 18.39 0.23
N GLY A 40 -2.00 18.26 1.11
CA GLY A 40 -1.92 19.02 2.34
C GLY A 40 -0.55 18.88 2.98
N GLU A 41 -0.37 19.58 4.09
CA GLU A 41 0.86 19.50 4.87
C GLU A 41 0.71 18.51 6.02
N LEU A 42 1.75 17.73 6.26
CA LEU A 42 1.89 16.85 7.40
C LEU A 42 3.35 16.87 7.88
N ALA A 43 3.56 17.20 9.15
CA ALA A 43 4.89 17.30 9.74
C ALA A 43 5.84 18.22 8.95
N GLY A 44 5.34 19.33 8.39
CA GLY A 44 6.11 20.28 7.59
C GLY A 44 6.45 19.79 6.17
N ARG A 45 5.85 18.68 5.71
CA ARG A 45 6.09 18.09 4.39
C ARG A 45 4.82 18.05 3.56
N GLN A 46 4.95 18.25 2.26
CA GLN A 46 3.82 18.16 1.33
C GLN A 46 3.48 16.68 1.05
N VAL A 47 2.24 16.30 1.35
CA VAL A 47 1.74 14.94 1.25
C VAL A 47 0.53 14.88 0.31
N ALA A 48 0.51 13.89 -0.57
CA ALA A 48 -0.66 13.52 -1.35
C ALA A 48 -1.33 12.29 -0.72
N PHE A 49 -2.55 12.46 -0.25
CA PHE A 49 -3.36 11.36 0.26
C PHE A 49 -4.34 10.88 -0.80
N LEU A 50 -4.42 9.55 -0.99
CA LEU A 50 -5.38 8.90 -1.89
C LEU A 50 -6.25 7.90 -1.14
N PRO A 51 -7.59 8.09 -1.13
CA PRO A 51 -8.51 7.10 -0.59
C PRO A 51 -8.55 5.83 -1.47
N ARG A 52 -7.90 4.75 -1.02
CA ARG A 52 -7.78 3.50 -1.79
C ARG A 52 -9.13 2.95 -2.28
N HIS A 53 -10.14 3.01 -1.44
CA HIS A 53 -11.49 2.50 -1.71
C HIS A 53 -12.50 3.60 -2.08
N GLY A 54 -12.02 4.81 -2.41
CA GLY A 54 -12.84 6.00 -2.50
C GLY A 54 -13.31 6.50 -1.12
N ARG A 55 -13.62 7.80 -0.98
CA ARG A 55 -14.02 8.42 0.29
C ARG A 55 -15.27 7.81 0.91
N SER A 56 -16.16 7.23 0.11
CA SER A 56 -17.37 6.54 0.55
C SER A 56 -17.19 5.03 0.74
N HIS A 57 -15.98 4.51 0.64
CA HIS A 57 -15.62 3.09 0.74
C HIS A 57 -16.46 2.17 -0.17
N LYS A 58 -16.74 2.63 -1.40
CA LYS A 58 -17.58 1.88 -2.36
C LYS A 58 -16.80 1.06 -3.37
N VAL A 59 -15.49 1.25 -3.48
CA VAL A 59 -14.64 0.52 -4.42
C VAL A 59 -14.10 -0.74 -3.75
N PRO A 60 -14.58 -1.95 -4.12
CA PRO A 60 -14.05 -3.18 -3.54
C PRO A 60 -12.63 -3.48 -4.03
N PRO A 61 -11.83 -4.28 -3.30
CA PRO A 61 -10.41 -4.49 -3.58
C PRO A 61 -10.08 -4.90 -5.03
N HIS A 62 -10.89 -5.77 -5.62
CA HIS A 62 -10.69 -6.27 -6.99
C HIS A 62 -11.13 -5.29 -8.09
N LYS A 63 -11.75 -4.15 -7.73
CA LYS A 63 -12.18 -3.10 -8.66
C LYS A 63 -11.40 -1.81 -8.53
N ILE A 64 -10.44 -1.75 -7.62
CA ILE A 64 -9.55 -0.61 -7.50
C ILE A 64 -8.74 -0.46 -8.80
N ASN A 65 -8.70 0.75 -9.33
CA ASN A 65 -7.82 1.07 -10.45
C ASN A 65 -6.42 1.39 -9.95
N TYR A 66 -5.67 0.34 -9.62
CA TYR A 66 -4.34 0.45 -9.02
C TYR A 66 -3.35 1.21 -9.93
N ARG A 67 -3.42 1.00 -11.26
CA ARG A 67 -2.57 1.73 -12.20
C ARG A 67 -2.84 3.24 -12.15
N ALA A 68 -4.10 3.64 -12.22
CA ALA A 68 -4.46 5.05 -12.12
C ALA A 68 -4.05 5.66 -10.79
N ASN A 69 -4.21 4.93 -9.68
CA ASN A 69 -3.86 5.40 -8.35
C ASN A 69 -2.35 5.73 -8.23
N LEU A 70 -1.50 4.79 -8.63
CA LEU A 70 -0.03 4.98 -8.53
C LEU A 70 0.48 6.01 -9.53
N TRP A 71 -0.08 6.01 -10.75
CA TRP A 71 0.24 7.01 -11.77
C TRP A 71 -0.10 8.42 -11.31
N ALA A 72 -1.31 8.62 -10.79
CA ALA A 72 -1.76 9.92 -10.29
C ALA A 72 -0.85 10.46 -9.17
N LEU A 73 -0.47 9.61 -8.21
CA LEU A 73 0.48 10.00 -7.16
C LEU A 73 1.83 10.42 -7.76
N ARG A 74 2.36 9.63 -8.68
CA ARG A 74 3.63 9.97 -9.32
C ARG A 74 3.56 11.27 -10.11
N SER A 75 2.46 11.54 -10.82
CA SER A 75 2.22 12.80 -11.56
C SER A 75 2.22 14.04 -10.67
N MET A 76 1.88 13.87 -9.39
CA MET A 76 1.95 14.94 -8.40
C MET A 76 3.34 15.12 -7.76
N GLY A 77 4.37 14.42 -8.27
CA GLY A 77 5.72 14.51 -7.76
C GLY A 77 6.07 13.48 -6.69
N VAL A 78 5.12 12.63 -6.26
CA VAL A 78 5.35 11.60 -5.24
C VAL A 78 6.46 10.64 -5.68
N ARG A 79 7.35 10.33 -4.74
CA ARG A 79 8.44 9.36 -4.93
C ARG A 79 8.50 8.32 -3.81
N GLN A 80 7.82 8.55 -2.71
CA GLN A 80 7.75 7.65 -1.56
C GLN A 80 6.29 7.45 -1.15
N VAL A 81 5.85 6.21 -1.00
CA VAL A 81 4.46 5.86 -0.70
C VAL A 81 4.39 5.04 0.58
N LEU A 82 3.56 5.48 1.52
CA LEU A 82 3.15 4.72 2.69
C LEU A 82 1.75 4.13 2.46
N GLY A 83 1.63 2.81 2.58
CA GLY A 83 0.40 2.07 2.35
C GLY A 83 -0.12 1.37 3.61
N PRO A 84 -0.76 2.11 4.55
CA PRO A 84 -1.42 1.46 5.68
C PRO A 84 -2.60 0.61 5.20
N CYS A 85 -2.76 -0.58 5.81
CA CYS A 85 -3.85 -1.50 5.49
C CYS A 85 -4.26 -2.34 6.71
N ALA A 86 -5.52 -2.77 6.73
CA ALA A 86 -6.01 -3.79 7.64
C ALA A 86 -5.76 -5.18 7.05
N VAL A 87 -5.36 -6.13 7.88
CA VAL A 87 -5.03 -7.51 7.48
C VAL A 87 -5.50 -8.52 8.52
N GLY A 88 -5.72 -9.76 8.10
CA GLY A 88 -5.88 -10.90 9.00
C GLY A 88 -4.53 -11.51 9.40
N GLY A 89 -4.36 -11.87 10.67
CA GLY A 89 -3.21 -12.62 11.17
C GLY A 89 -3.30 -14.10 10.78
N LEU A 90 -2.20 -14.67 10.32
CA LEU A 90 -2.08 -16.09 9.99
C LEU A 90 -1.29 -16.88 11.04
N ARG A 91 -0.78 -16.21 12.05
CA ARG A 91 -0.03 -16.78 13.16
C ARG A 91 -0.67 -16.35 14.48
N ALA A 92 -0.70 -17.25 15.44
CA ALA A 92 -1.29 -17.02 16.75
C ALA A 92 -0.71 -15.79 17.48
N GLU A 93 0.60 -15.60 17.34
CA GLU A 93 1.33 -14.48 17.94
C GLU A 93 1.03 -13.11 17.29
N TYR A 94 0.36 -13.08 16.14
CA TYR A 94 -0.02 -11.85 15.42
C TYR A 94 -1.51 -11.58 15.59
N GLY A 95 -1.94 -11.38 16.82
CA GLY A 95 -3.32 -11.07 17.16
C GLY A 95 -3.75 -9.64 16.80
N PRO A 96 -5.06 -9.34 16.95
CA PRO A 96 -5.63 -8.02 16.72
C PRO A 96 -4.87 -6.90 17.45
N GLY A 97 -4.58 -5.80 16.77
CA GLY A 97 -3.78 -4.69 17.27
C GLY A 97 -2.28 -4.83 17.01
N THR A 98 -1.79 -5.96 16.50
CA THR A 98 -0.39 -6.09 16.04
C THR A 98 -0.16 -5.22 14.81
N LEU A 99 0.92 -4.43 14.82
CA LEU A 99 1.43 -3.75 13.64
C LEU A 99 2.58 -4.56 13.05
N LEU A 100 2.47 -4.94 11.78
CA LEU A 100 3.50 -5.66 11.04
C LEU A 100 3.94 -4.82 9.84
N VAL A 101 5.25 -4.68 9.64
CA VAL A 101 5.85 -4.03 8.48
C VAL A 101 6.48 -5.10 7.60
N PRO A 102 5.75 -5.59 6.56
CA PRO A 102 6.17 -6.76 5.79
C PRO A 102 7.43 -6.48 4.97
N ASP A 103 8.22 -7.51 4.74
CA ASP A 103 9.36 -7.50 3.83
C ASP A 103 9.14 -8.38 2.59
N GLN A 104 8.15 -9.26 2.61
CA GLN A 104 7.83 -10.18 1.52
C GLN A 104 6.34 -10.18 1.18
N LEU A 105 6.06 -10.55 -0.08
CA LEU A 105 4.71 -10.59 -0.64
C LEU A 105 4.52 -11.86 -1.48
N VAL A 106 3.33 -12.45 -1.35
CA VAL A 106 2.86 -13.53 -2.24
C VAL A 106 1.54 -13.10 -2.87
N ASP A 107 1.49 -13.11 -4.20
CA ASP A 107 0.27 -12.82 -4.97
C ASP A 107 -0.60 -14.08 -5.10
N ARG A 108 -1.83 -13.98 -4.63
CA ARG A 108 -2.92 -14.95 -4.82
C ARG A 108 -4.15 -14.29 -5.45
N THR A 109 -3.98 -13.13 -6.08
CA THR A 109 -5.02 -12.47 -6.88
C THR A 109 -5.22 -13.20 -8.22
N LYS A 110 -6.29 -12.88 -8.97
CA LYS A 110 -6.66 -13.64 -10.17
C LYS A 110 -6.87 -12.79 -11.40
N SER A 111 -7.42 -11.59 -11.24
CA SER A 111 -7.96 -10.82 -12.36
C SER A 111 -7.45 -9.37 -12.40
N ARG A 112 -6.41 -9.04 -11.64
CA ARG A 112 -5.89 -7.68 -11.55
C ARG A 112 -4.84 -7.42 -12.61
N THR A 113 -4.92 -6.26 -13.26
CA THR A 113 -3.82 -5.76 -14.07
C THR A 113 -2.69 -5.33 -13.14
N GLN A 114 -1.51 -5.88 -13.33
CA GLN A 114 -0.39 -5.77 -12.40
C GLN A 114 0.89 -5.19 -13.03
N THR A 115 0.77 -4.57 -14.19
CA THR A 115 1.90 -3.93 -14.88
C THR A 115 1.43 -2.72 -15.70
N PHE A 116 2.32 -1.75 -15.89
CA PHE A 116 2.18 -0.66 -16.85
C PHE A 116 2.70 -1.04 -18.23
N PHE A 117 3.43 -2.14 -18.33
CA PHE A 117 4.15 -2.62 -19.52
C PHE A 117 3.44 -3.84 -20.14
N ASP A 118 2.13 -3.74 -20.31
CA ASP A 118 1.26 -4.83 -20.79
C ASP A 118 1.20 -4.93 -22.34
N GLY A 119 1.89 -4.03 -23.05
CA GLY A 119 1.92 -3.98 -24.52
C GLY A 119 0.66 -3.34 -25.14
N GLU A 120 -0.28 -2.90 -24.33
CA GLU A 120 -1.46 -2.17 -24.83
C GLU A 120 -1.12 -0.69 -25.08
N PRO A 121 -1.63 -0.10 -26.19
CA PRO A 121 -1.36 1.30 -26.48
C PRO A 121 -2.02 2.24 -25.46
N LEU A 122 -1.29 3.27 -25.06
CA LEU A 122 -1.83 4.39 -24.29
C LEU A 122 -2.81 5.22 -25.16
N PRO A 123 -3.61 6.12 -24.56
CA PRO A 123 -4.58 6.95 -25.30
C PRO A 123 -3.97 7.81 -26.41
N ASP A 124 -2.70 8.14 -26.34
CA ASP A 124 -1.94 8.86 -27.37
C ASP A 124 -1.36 7.96 -28.47
N GLY A 125 -1.58 6.65 -28.39
CA GLY A 125 -1.08 5.64 -29.31
C GLY A 125 0.33 5.12 -28.98
N THR A 126 0.99 5.63 -27.96
CA THR A 126 2.31 5.14 -27.50
C THR A 126 2.15 3.74 -26.91
N VAL A 127 3.04 2.82 -27.28
CA VAL A 127 3.04 1.44 -26.75
C VAL A 127 4.23 1.26 -25.81
N PRO A 128 4.01 0.91 -24.54
CA PRO A 128 5.09 0.61 -23.60
C PRO A 128 5.91 -0.58 -24.08
N ASN A 129 7.23 -0.53 -23.89
CA ASN A 129 8.10 -1.68 -24.13
C ASN A 129 7.88 -2.75 -23.04
N VAL A 130 8.24 -3.99 -23.33
CA VAL A 130 8.22 -5.06 -22.32
C VAL A 130 9.38 -4.82 -21.34
N VAL A 131 9.06 -4.74 -20.05
CA VAL A 131 10.04 -4.54 -18.97
C VAL A 131 9.91 -5.65 -17.94
N HIS A 132 11.05 -6.23 -17.55
CA HIS A 132 11.11 -7.22 -16.47
C HIS A 132 11.68 -6.59 -15.21
N THR A 133 10.80 -6.01 -14.40
CA THR A 133 11.19 -5.30 -13.19
C THR A 133 11.66 -6.26 -12.09
N THR A 134 12.83 -6.00 -11.50
CA THR A 134 13.33 -6.77 -10.35
C THR A 134 12.44 -6.58 -9.14
N PHE A 135 11.93 -7.68 -8.58
CA PHE A 135 10.94 -7.66 -7.51
C PHE A 135 11.20 -8.68 -6.38
N ALA A 136 12.45 -9.10 -6.19
CA ALA A 136 12.83 -10.00 -5.10
C ALA A 136 12.56 -9.40 -3.73
N ASP A 137 12.74 -8.08 -3.59
CA ASP A 137 12.46 -7.30 -2.39
C ASP A 137 11.34 -6.29 -2.69
N PRO A 138 10.07 -6.65 -2.47
CA PRO A 138 8.92 -5.86 -2.92
C PRO A 138 8.76 -4.51 -2.20
N TYR A 139 9.26 -4.38 -0.98
CA TYR A 139 9.11 -3.19 -0.14
C TYR A 139 10.42 -2.43 0.01
N CYS A 140 10.34 -1.10 0.11
CA CYS A 140 11.50 -0.24 0.29
C CYS A 140 12.16 -0.46 1.67
N PRO A 141 13.42 -0.86 1.75
CA PRO A 141 14.09 -1.11 3.03
C PRO A 141 14.22 0.16 3.88
N VAL A 142 14.41 1.32 3.24
CA VAL A 142 14.51 2.61 3.93
C VAL A 142 13.17 2.98 4.56
N GLY A 143 12.08 2.95 3.77
CA GLY A 143 10.75 3.25 4.28
C GLY A 143 10.30 2.26 5.37
N ARG A 144 10.67 0.96 5.25
CA ARG A 144 10.41 -0.04 6.31
C ARG A 144 11.14 0.33 7.60
N SER A 145 12.43 0.68 7.53
CA SER A 145 13.20 1.08 8.70
C SER A 145 12.58 2.29 9.41
N VAL A 146 12.16 3.31 8.64
CA VAL A 146 11.50 4.50 9.17
C VAL A 146 10.16 4.15 9.84
N ALA A 147 9.31 3.35 9.17
CA ALA A 147 8.02 2.93 9.74
C ALA A 147 8.16 2.14 11.04
N LEU A 148 9.15 1.25 11.12
CA LEU A 148 9.47 0.49 12.34
C LEU A 148 9.97 1.40 13.48
N ALA A 149 10.84 2.37 13.17
CA ALA A 149 11.35 3.32 14.16
C ALA A 149 10.22 4.21 14.69
N ALA A 150 9.38 4.75 13.82
CA ALA A 150 8.22 5.56 14.19
C ALA A 150 7.24 4.77 15.08
N ALA A 151 6.97 3.51 14.74
CA ALA A 151 6.10 2.67 15.56
C ALA A 151 6.66 2.43 16.96
N ARG A 152 7.96 2.11 17.06
CA ARG A 152 8.65 1.95 18.37
C ARG A 152 8.64 3.24 19.16
N GLY A 153 8.83 4.40 18.53
CA GLY A 153 8.75 5.72 19.16
C GLY A 153 7.39 6.01 19.79
N ARG A 154 6.31 5.41 19.23
CA ARG A 154 4.95 5.47 19.79
C ARG A 154 4.60 4.31 20.74
N GLY A 155 5.61 3.59 21.21
CA GLY A 155 5.45 2.47 22.15
C GLY A 155 4.76 1.25 21.55
N TRP A 156 4.77 1.09 20.21
CA TRP A 156 4.38 -0.16 19.59
C TRP A 156 5.59 -1.09 19.52
N GLU A 157 5.34 -2.39 19.66
CA GLU A 157 6.34 -3.41 19.34
C GLU A 157 5.98 -3.98 17.95
N PRO A 158 6.41 -3.33 16.86
CA PRO A 158 6.03 -3.76 15.53
C PRO A 158 6.78 -5.05 15.15
N VAL A 159 6.11 -5.93 14.43
CA VAL A 159 6.75 -7.07 13.81
C VAL A 159 7.56 -6.58 12.61
N ASP A 160 8.87 -6.83 12.62
CA ASP A 160 9.79 -6.49 11.55
C ASP A 160 9.89 -7.65 10.56
N GLY A 161 9.34 -7.46 9.37
CA GLY A 161 9.32 -8.47 8.32
C GLY A 161 8.08 -9.38 8.34
N GLY A 162 8.17 -10.43 7.56
CA GLY A 162 7.09 -11.39 7.35
C GLY A 162 6.41 -11.24 6.00
N THR A 163 5.83 -12.34 5.54
CA THR A 163 5.19 -12.43 4.23
C THR A 163 3.72 -12.05 4.31
N MET A 164 3.33 -11.06 3.51
CA MET A 164 1.92 -10.75 3.24
C MET A 164 1.44 -11.57 2.05
N VAL A 165 0.47 -12.47 2.24
CA VAL A 165 -0.27 -13.04 1.11
C VAL A 165 -1.42 -12.12 0.74
N VAL A 166 -1.57 -11.81 -0.54
CA VAL A 166 -2.65 -10.95 -1.04
C VAL A 166 -3.65 -11.76 -1.83
N VAL A 167 -4.89 -11.76 -1.36
CA VAL A 167 -6.02 -12.47 -1.97
C VAL A 167 -6.93 -11.51 -2.73
N GLU A 168 -7.74 -12.03 -3.65
CA GLU A 168 -8.61 -11.23 -4.51
C GLU A 168 -9.63 -10.39 -3.74
N GLY A 169 -10.25 -10.94 -2.69
CA GLY A 169 -11.40 -10.31 -2.05
C GLY A 169 -12.63 -10.20 -2.98
N PRO A 170 -13.75 -9.55 -2.57
CA PRO A 170 -13.95 -8.94 -1.25
C PRO A 170 -14.31 -9.96 -0.16
N ARG A 171 -14.57 -11.25 -0.50
CA ARG A 171 -14.79 -12.26 0.52
C ARG A 171 -13.54 -12.53 1.32
N PHE A 172 -13.70 -12.83 2.59
CA PHE A 172 -12.63 -13.37 3.43
C PHE A 172 -12.25 -14.79 3.00
N SER A 173 -11.12 -15.27 3.53
CA SER A 173 -10.63 -16.61 3.29
C SER A 173 -11.64 -17.67 3.77
N THR A 174 -11.68 -18.81 3.08
CA THR A 174 -12.24 -20.01 3.71
C THR A 174 -11.26 -20.54 4.76
N ARG A 175 -11.74 -21.36 5.69
CA ARG A 175 -10.87 -21.99 6.69
C ARG A 175 -9.73 -22.79 6.05
N ALA A 176 -10.01 -23.50 4.97
CA ALA A 176 -9.00 -24.28 4.25
C ALA A 176 -7.93 -23.38 3.58
N GLU A 177 -8.34 -22.24 3.02
CA GLU A 177 -7.40 -21.24 2.46
C GLU A 177 -6.53 -20.65 3.58
N SER A 178 -7.12 -20.26 4.70
CA SER A 178 -6.42 -19.72 5.86
C SER A 178 -5.40 -20.70 6.43
N GLN A 179 -5.80 -21.95 6.65
CA GLN A 179 -4.92 -23.03 7.11
C GLN A 179 -3.79 -23.31 6.13
N TRP A 180 -4.07 -23.28 4.83
CA TRP A 180 -3.04 -23.45 3.81
C TRP A 180 -2.04 -22.28 3.84
N HIS A 181 -2.51 -21.06 3.90
CA HIS A 181 -1.64 -19.88 3.99
C HIS A 181 -0.74 -19.94 5.25
N ALA A 182 -1.33 -20.29 6.39
CA ALA A 182 -0.58 -20.47 7.64
C ALA A 182 0.48 -21.59 7.54
N ALA A 183 0.13 -22.73 6.92
CA ALA A 183 1.04 -23.86 6.72
C ALA A 183 2.23 -23.52 5.81
N MET A 184 2.06 -22.54 4.88
CA MET A 184 3.16 -22.02 4.06
C MET A 184 4.10 -21.10 4.85
N GLY A 185 3.81 -20.80 6.11
CA GLY A 185 4.62 -19.93 6.95
C GLY A 185 4.40 -18.44 6.71
N TRP A 186 3.36 -18.05 5.96
CA TRP A 186 3.04 -16.64 5.74
C TRP A 186 2.49 -15.99 7.00
N SER A 187 2.68 -14.68 7.11
CA SER A 187 2.46 -13.95 8.37
C SER A 187 1.07 -13.34 8.45
N VAL A 188 0.62 -12.70 7.38
CA VAL A 188 -0.66 -11.99 7.32
C VAL A 188 -1.32 -12.15 5.95
N VAL A 189 -2.65 -12.03 5.91
CA VAL A 189 -3.42 -12.00 4.67
C VAL A 189 -4.08 -10.63 4.48
N GLY A 190 -3.91 -10.05 3.30
CA GLY A 190 -4.50 -8.79 2.90
C GLY A 190 -5.20 -8.87 1.54
N MET A 191 -5.78 -7.76 1.11
CA MET A 191 -6.49 -7.70 -0.18
C MET A 191 -5.96 -6.61 -1.13
N THR A 192 -5.01 -5.76 -0.70
CA THR A 192 -4.65 -4.55 -1.46
C THR A 192 -3.16 -4.35 -1.70
N GLY A 193 -2.27 -5.05 -0.99
CA GLY A 193 -0.82 -4.91 -1.14
C GLY A 193 -0.29 -5.30 -2.53
N HIS A 194 -1.03 -6.12 -3.26
CA HIS A 194 -0.80 -6.43 -4.68
C HIS A 194 -2.05 -6.03 -5.49
N PRO A 195 -1.90 -5.33 -6.62
CA PRO A 195 -0.65 -4.96 -7.31
C PRO A 195 -0.03 -3.62 -6.89
N GLU A 196 -0.46 -2.99 -5.77
CA GLU A 196 0.14 -1.70 -5.35
C GLU A 196 1.66 -1.75 -5.32
N ALA A 197 2.25 -2.77 -4.68
CA ALA A 197 3.70 -2.84 -4.51
C ALA A 197 4.46 -3.00 -5.84
N VAL A 198 4.00 -3.86 -6.75
CA VAL A 198 4.66 -4.07 -8.04
C VAL A 198 4.51 -2.85 -8.95
N LEU A 199 3.32 -2.25 -9.01
CA LEU A 199 3.09 -1.04 -9.78
C LEU A 199 3.89 0.15 -9.25
N ALA A 200 4.03 0.28 -7.93
CA ALA A 200 4.92 1.27 -7.33
C ALA A 200 6.37 1.06 -7.77
N ARG A 201 6.87 -0.19 -7.78
CA ARG A 201 8.20 -0.53 -8.25
C ARG A 201 8.39 -0.18 -9.73
N GLU A 202 7.44 -0.49 -10.59
CA GLU A 202 7.47 -0.15 -12.01
C GLU A 202 7.45 1.36 -12.28
N LEU A 203 6.97 2.15 -11.35
CA LEU A 203 7.05 3.62 -11.40
C LEU A 203 8.29 4.19 -10.68
N GLY A 204 9.22 3.37 -10.18
CA GLY A 204 10.38 3.83 -9.42
C GLY A 204 10.01 4.50 -8.09
N LEU A 205 8.85 4.16 -7.52
CA LEU A 205 8.40 4.64 -6.22
C LEU A 205 8.92 3.75 -5.10
N CYS A 206 9.36 4.33 -4.00
CA CYS A 206 9.55 3.61 -2.74
C CYS A 206 8.18 3.27 -2.15
N TYR A 207 7.87 2.00 -1.96
CA TYR A 207 6.61 1.58 -1.37
C TYR A 207 6.84 0.86 -0.04
N THR A 208 6.10 1.29 0.99
CA THR A 208 6.17 0.71 2.33
C THR A 208 4.78 0.37 2.81
N SER A 209 4.50 -0.89 3.06
CA SER A 209 3.23 -1.32 3.66
C SER A 209 3.32 -1.29 5.19
N MET A 210 2.22 -0.90 5.83
CA MET A 210 2.04 -0.90 7.28
C MET A 210 0.77 -1.68 7.60
N ALA A 211 0.92 -2.95 7.93
CA ALA A 211 -0.19 -3.88 8.09
C ALA A 211 -0.66 -3.94 9.55
N LEU A 212 -1.84 -3.41 9.82
CA LEU A 212 -2.51 -3.53 11.11
C LEU A 212 -3.35 -4.80 11.13
N VAL A 213 -3.04 -5.72 12.01
CA VAL A 213 -3.82 -6.94 12.19
C VAL A 213 -5.12 -6.59 12.91
N THR A 214 -6.26 -6.92 12.28
CA THR A 214 -7.60 -6.64 12.81
C THR A 214 -8.31 -7.89 13.33
N ASP A 215 -7.89 -9.06 12.87
CA ASP A 215 -8.48 -10.35 13.20
C ASP A 215 -7.46 -11.49 13.03
N LEU A 216 -7.74 -12.64 13.56
CA LEU A 216 -7.09 -13.89 13.18
C LEU A 216 -7.91 -14.51 12.06
N ASP A 217 -7.38 -14.55 10.86
CA ASP A 217 -8.08 -15.03 9.66
C ASP A 217 -8.80 -16.36 9.90
N ALA A 218 -9.79 -16.67 9.08
CA ALA A 218 -10.74 -17.76 9.29
C ALA A 218 -10.09 -19.13 9.55
N GLY A 219 -9.81 -19.48 10.78
CA GLY A 219 -9.36 -20.80 11.18
C GLY A 219 -8.01 -20.88 11.85
N ALA A 220 -7.36 -19.77 12.16
CA ALA A 220 -6.04 -19.83 12.80
C ALA A 220 -6.10 -20.50 14.18
N GLU A 221 -7.10 -20.23 15.03
CA GLU A 221 -7.20 -20.88 16.36
C GLU A 221 -8.62 -21.11 16.90
N THR A 222 -9.58 -20.24 16.66
CA THR A 222 -10.88 -20.27 17.36
C THR A 222 -11.97 -21.03 16.63
N GLY A 223 -11.77 -21.33 15.35
CA GLY A 223 -12.80 -21.92 14.50
C GLY A 223 -13.96 -20.98 14.14
N GLU A 224 -13.92 -19.73 14.58
CA GLU A 224 -14.89 -18.70 14.24
C GLU A 224 -14.48 -17.99 12.92
N GLY A 225 -15.46 -17.66 12.08
CA GLY A 225 -15.21 -16.92 10.84
C GLY A 225 -14.91 -15.45 11.11
N VAL A 226 -14.20 -14.79 10.20
CA VAL A 226 -13.92 -13.35 10.29
C VAL A 226 -15.22 -12.56 10.25
N SER A 227 -15.40 -11.66 11.22
CA SER A 227 -16.53 -10.74 11.28
C SER A 227 -16.11 -9.34 10.81
N HIS A 228 -16.81 -8.83 9.78
CA HIS A 228 -16.56 -7.47 9.31
C HIS A 228 -16.75 -6.41 10.40
N THR A 229 -17.71 -6.61 11.29
CA THR A 229 -17.95 -5.71 12.43
C THR A 229 -16.75 -5.68 13.38
N GLU A 230 -16.14 -6.84 13.64
CA GLU A 230 -14.95 -6.93 14.49
C GLU A 230 -13.74 -6.27 13.84
N VAL A 231 -13.53 -6.50 12.56
CA VAL A 231 -12.49 -5.80 11.77
C VAL A 231 -12.60 -4.30 11.91
N LEU A 232 -13.82 -3.74 11.73
CA LEU A 232 -14.05 -2.30 11.86
C LEU A 232 -13.83 -1.79 13.29
N ARG A 233 -14.22 -2.56 14.29
CA ARG A 233 -14.01 -2.21 15.70
C ARG A 233 -12.52 -2.12 16.03
N VAL A 234 -11.75 -3.18 15.74
CA VAL A 234 -10.32 -3.22 16.05
C VAL A 234 -9.56 -2.15 15.25
N PHE A 235 -9.92 -1.95 13.98
CA PHE A 235 -9.33 -0.88 13.18
C PHE A 235 -9.62 0.49 13.79
N GLY A 236 -10.87 0.77 14.18
CA GLY A 236 -11.28 2.02 14.81
C GLY A 236 -10.54 2.32 16.12
N GLU A 237 -10.29 1.30 16.94
CA GLU A 237 -9.53 1.42 18.19
C GLU A 237 -8.05 1.76 17.98
N ASN A 238 -7.47 1.35 16.85
CA ASN A 238 -6.04 1.50 16.58
C ASN A 238 -5.71 2.58 15.54
N VAL A 239 -6.70 3.09 14.80
CA VAL A 239 -6.47 4.06 13.71
C VAL A 239 -5.81 5.35 14.20
N GLY A 240 -6.16 5.83 15.40
CA GLY A 240 -5.54 7.01 16.00
C GLY A 240 -4.04 6.83 16.21
N ARG A 241 -3.66 5.70 16.81
CA ARG A 241 -2.26 5.36 17.04
C ARG A 241 -1.48 5.13 15.73
N LEU A 242 -2.11 4.49 14.73
CA LEU A 242 -1.50 4.30 13.42
C LEU A 242 -1.28 5.64 12.69
N ARG A 243 -2.17 6.62 12.89
CA ARG A 243 -1.99 7.98 12.38
C ARG A 243 -0.78 8.68 12.98
N GLU A 244 -0.56 8.53 14.29
CA GLU A 244 0.63 9.09 14.94
C GLU A 244 1.91 8.47 14.39
N VAL A 245 1.92 7.16 14.15
CA VAL A 245 3.06 6.48 13.51
C VAL A 245 3.28 6.99 12.08
N LEU A 246 2.20 7.20 11.31
CA LEU A 246 2.31 7.77 9.97
C LEU A 246 2.85 9.21 10.00
N PHE A 247 2.42 10.02 10.97
CA PHE A 247 2.93 11.38 11.14
C PHE A 247 4.45 11.36 11.34
N ASP A 248 4.95 10.56 12.27
CA ASP A 248 6.38 10.45 12.55
C ASP A 248 7.13 9.85 11.35
N ALA A 249 6.56 8.83 10.70
CA ALA A 249 7.16 8.24 9.51
C ALA A 249 7.29 9.26 8.37
N VAL A 250 6.28 10.09 8.13
CA VAL A 250 6.35 11.18 7.13
C VAL A 250 7.45 12.17 7.47
N ALA A 251 7.57 12.55 8.75
CA ALA A 251 8.62 13.47 9.20
C ALA A 251 10.02 12.92 8.95
N ASP A 252 10.23 11.63 9.21
CA ASP A 252 11.54 10.98 9.24
C ASP A 252 11.94 10.34 7.89
N LEU A 253 11.03 10.24 6.91
CA LEU A 253 11.41 9.78 5.57
C LEU A 253 12.51 10.69 4.98
N PRO A 254 13.55 10.13 4.33
CA PRO A 254 14.59 10.94 3.71
C PRO A 254 14.02 11.86 2.61
N ALA A 255 14.71 12.95 2.31
CA ALA A 255 14.37 13.78 1.16
C ALA A 255 14.45 12.96 -0.14
N THR A 256 13.62 13.31 -1.12
CA THR A 256 13.49 12.56 -2.37
C THR A 256 14.83 12.40 -3.09
N GLU A 257 15.67 13.44 -3.07
CA GLU A 257 16.97 13.47 -3.76
C GLU A 257 18.03 12.61 -3.07
N SER A 258 17.86 12.31 -1.79
CA SER A 258 18.81 11.51 -1.00
C SER A 258 18.46 10.02 -0.95
N ARG A 259 17.46 9.58 -1.73
CA ARG A 259 17.08 8.16 -1.79
C ARG A 259 18.17 7.36 -2.51
N ASP A 260 18.64 6.32 -1.84
CA ASP A 260 19.58 5.35 -2.39
C ASP A 260 19.09 3.94 -2.02
N CYS A 261 18.18 3.41 -2.83
CA CYS A 261 17.59 2.09 -2.64
C CYS A 261 17.22 1.45 -3.98
N LEU A 262 17.05 0.15 -4.03
CA LEU A 262 16.69 -0.59 -5.26
C LEU A 262 15.45 -0.04 -5.98
N CYS A 263 14.56 0.65 -5.28
CA CYS A 263 13.38 1.24 -5.90
C CYS A 263 13.74 2.35 -6.90
N THR A 264 14.81 3.11 -6.64
CA THR A 264 15.26 4.19 -7.52
C THR A 264 15.98 3.68 -8.76
N HIS A 265 16.41 2.42 -8.76
CA HIS A 265 17.13 1.73 -9.84
C HIS A 265 16.24 0.77 -10.63
N ALA A 266 14.93 0.83 -10.45
CA ALA A 266 13.99 -0.11 -11.09
C ALA A 266 14.03 -0.09 -12.61
N HIS A 267 14.49 1.01 -13.21
CA HIS A 267 14.53 1.21 -14.65
C HIS A 267 15.94 1.19 -15.25
N ASP A 268 16.97 0.93 -14.45
CA ASP A 268 18.34 0.94 -14.92
C ASP A 268 18.54 -0.06 -16.06
N GLY A 269 19.00 0.45 -17.20
CA GLY A 269 19.22 -0.35 -18.41
C GLY A 269 17.98 -0.67 -19.23
N TRP A 270 16.81 -0.14 -18.89
CA TRP A 270 15.57 -0.33 -19.65
C TRP A 270 15.18 0.93 -20.44
N ASP A 271 14.81 0.73 -21.69
CA ASP A 271 14.00 1.67 -22.47
C ASP A 271 12.52 1.32 -22.21
N LEU A 272 11.81 2.21 -21.55
CA LEU A 272 10.42 1.97 -21.16
C LEU A 272 9.43 2.12 -22.34
N GLY A 273 9.84 2.81 -23.42
CA GLY A 273 8.96 3.16 -24.54
C GLY A 273 7.91 4.22 -24.19
N ILE A 274 7.84 4.66 -22.94
CA ILE A 274 6.95 5.72 -22.43
C ILE A 274 7.69 6.64 -21.49
N GLU A 275 7.21 7.88 -21.40
CA GLU A 275 7.65 8.81 -20.36
C GLU A 275 6.83 8.58 -19.07
N LEU A 276 7.52 8.48 -17.96
CA LEU A 276 6.89 8.40 -16.66
C LEU A 276 6.57 9.81 -16.13
N PRO A 277 5.41 10.01 -15.47
CA PRO A 277 5.00 11.32 -15.00
C PRO A 277 5.84 11.86 -13.84
#